data_4a841c94d2949b12f1cd8b99a2f72b99
#
_entry.id   4a841c94d2949b12f1cd8b99a2f72b99
#
_cell.length_a   1.000
_cell.length_b   1.000
_cell.length_c   1.000
_cell.angle_alpha   90.00
_cell.angle_beta   90.00
_cell.angle_gamma   90.00
#
_symmetry.space_group_name_H-M   'P 1'
#
loop_
_entity.id
_entity.type
_entity.pdbx_description
1 polymer ?
#
loop_
_entity_poly.entity_id
_entity_poly.type
_entity_poly.pdbx_seq_one_letter_code
_entity_poly.pdbx_strand_id
1 'polypeptide(L)'
;ALASPEKHEALRALGADVCLPRSPGNLPKALEAATGRPHVDAVADVVGGSLFPALLEALRPGGAYATSGAIAGPKADLALRALYLRNLTLRGSGLVPPEILRRLVRSVEEGRLSPVVAGVWPLERLPEAQAAFLEKRHVGKLVVYHLPEALEPYKG
;
A
#
# COMPACT_ATOMS: atom_id res chain seq x y z
N ALA A 1 -1.63 -3.29 -8.60
CA ALA A 1 -1.62 -3.54 -7.15
C ALA A 1 -1.53 -5.04 -6.86
N LEU A 2 -0.90 -5.42 -5.74
CA LEU A 2 -0.91 -6.79 -5.21
C LEU A 2 -1.85 -6.85 -4.00
N ALA A 3 -2.94 -7.60 -4.10
CA ALA A 3 -3.97 -7.69 -3.06
C ALA A 3 -4.70 -9.03 -3.11
N SER A 4 -5.45 -9.34 -2.06
CA SER A 4 -6.37 -10.47 -2.08
C SER A 4 -7.53 -10.21 -3.06
N PRO A 5 -8.03 -11.25 -3.75
CA PRO A 5 -8.98 -11.10 -4.87
C PRO A 5 -10.25 -10.32 -4.51
N GLU A 6 -10.76 -10.48 -3.30
CA GLU A 6 -11.96 -9.79 -2.79
C GLU A 6 -11.81 -8.26 -2.73
N LYS A 7 -10.59 -7.73 -2.81
CA LYS A 7 -10.30 -6.28 -2.81
C LYS A 7 -10.07 -5.70 -4.20
N HIS A 8 -9.98 -6.55 -5.23
CA HIS A 8 -9.59 -6.11 -6.58
C HIS A 8 -10.57 -5.11 -7.17
N GLU A 9 -11.88 -5.31 -7.00
CA GLU A 9 -12.90 -4.40 -7.51
C GLU A 9 -12.77 -3.02 -6.88
N ALA A 10 -12.71 -2.96 -5.55
CA ALA A 10 -12.54 -1.70 -4.81
C ALA A 10 -11.23 -0.97 -5.19
N LEU A 11 -10.13 -1.71 -5.37
CA LEU A 11 -8.86 -1.13 -5.77
C LEU A 11 -8.89 -0.56 -7.19
N ARG A 12 -9.59 -1.23 -8.13
CA ARG A 12 -9.80 -0.67 -9.48
C ARG A 12 -10.64 0.59 -9.46
N ALA A 13 -11.69 0.63 -8.64
CA ALA A 13 -12.50 1.85 -8.45
C ALA A 13 -11.68 3.01 -7.88
N LEU A 14 -10.60 2.72 -7.14
CA LEU A 14 -9.65 3.70 -6.61
C LEU A 14 -8.51 4.05 -7.60
N GLY A 15 -8.54 3.53 -8.84
CA GLY A 15 -7.60 3.89 -9.89
C GLY A 15 -6.45 2.87 -10.09
N ALA A 16 -6.55 1.65 -9.56
CA ALA A 16 -5.56 0.62 -9.89
C ALA A 16 -5.89 -0.01 -11.26
N ASP A 17 -5.05 0.21 -12.26
CA ASP A 17 -5.23 -0.35 -13.61
C ASP A 17 -5.24 -1.88 -13.60
N VAL A 18 -4.33 -2.48 -12.81
CA VAL A 18 -4.19 -3.94 -12.71
C VAL A 18 -4.09 -4.35 -11.24
N CYS A 19 -4.86 -5.39 -10.89
CA CYS A 19 -4.78 -6.06 -9.60
C CYS A 19 -4.36 -7.51 -9.79
N LEU A 20 -3.30 -7.92 -9.11
CA LEU A 20 -2.80 -9.29 -9.08
C LEU A 20 -2.95 -9.87 -7.67
N PRO A 21 -3.10 -11.20 -7.54
CA PRO A 21 -3.12 -11.84 -6.22
C PRO A 21 -1.78 -11.64 -5.50
N ARG A 22 -1.79 -11.69 -4.16
CA ARG A 22 -0.58 -11.48 -3.34
C ARG A 22 0.53 -12.50 -3.60
N SER A 23 0.18 -13.70 -4.02
CA SER A 23 1.12 -14.78 -4.32
C SER A 23 0.90 -15.27 -5.75
N PRO A 24 1.35 -14.51 -6.76
CA PRO A 24 1.09 -14.82 -8.17
C PRO A 24 2.00 -15.94 -8.71
N GLY A 25 2.78 -16.62 -7.85
CA GLY A 25 3.83 -17.54 -8.27
C GLY A 25 5.02 -16.77 -8.85
N ASN A 26 5.13 -16.68 -10.18
CA ASN A 26 6.13 -15.88 -10.85
C ASN A 26 5.57 -14.47 -11.14
N LEU A 27 5.98 -13.47 -10.36
CA LEU A 27 5.44 -12.11 -10.47
C LEU A 27 5.77 -11.44 -11.81
N PRO A 28 6.99 -11.52 -12.39
CA PRO A 28 7.27 -11.00 -13.73
C PRO A 28 6.35 -11.58 -14.81
N LYS A 29 6.10 -12.89 -14.81
CA LYS A 29 5.17 -13.52 -15.76
C LYS A 29 3.74 -13.05 -15.56
N ALA A 30 3.29 -12.91 -14.33
CA ALA A 30 1.95 -12.41 -14.02
C ALA A 30 1.78 -10.94 -14.45
N LEU A 31 2.81 -10.11 -14.28
CA LEU A 31 2.84 -8.74 -14.79
C LEU A 31 2.77 -8.71 -16.31
N GLU A 32 3.59 -9.51 -17.00
CA GLU A 32 3.61 -9.58 -18.46
C GLU A 32 2.25 -10.00 -19.04
N ALA A 33 1.63 -11.02 -18.45
CA ALA A 33 0.30 -11.46 -18.85
C ALA A 33 -0.78 -10.39 -18.66
N ALA A 34 -0.67 -9.57 -17.61
CA ALA A 34 -1.68 -8.57 -17.25
C ALA A 34 -1.44 -7.19 -17.89
N THR A 35 -0.19 -6.85 -18.25
CA THR A 35 0.20 -5.50 -18.69
C THR A 35 0.97 -5.47 -19.99
N GLY A 36 1.38 -6.62 -20.52
CA GLY A 36 2.30 -6.71 -21.66
C GLY A 36 3.76 -6.41 -21.30
N ARG A 37 4.08 -6.21 -20.01
CA ARG A 37 5.44 -5.87 -19.53
C ARG A 37 5.78 -6.70 -18.30
N PRO A 38 6.93 -7.42 -18.28
CA PRO A 38 7.33 -8.24 -17.13
C PRO A 38 7.86 -7.42 -15.94
N HIS A 39 8.08 -6.12 -16.12
CA HIS A 39 8.71 -5.26 -15.12
C HIS A 39 7.94 -3.97 -14.88
N VAL A 40 8.15 -3.41 -13.68
CA VAL A 40 7.66 -2.10 -13.25
C VAL A 40 8.83 -1.15 -12.96
N ASP A 41 8.58 0.15 -13.01
CA ASP A 41 9.57 1.19 -12.70
C ASP A 41 9.87 1.30 -11.21
N ALA A 42 8.83 1.15 -10.41
CA ALA A 42 8.93 1.32 -8.96
C ALA A 42 7.99 0.37 -8.20
N VAL A 43 8.39 0.02 -6.99
CA VAL A 43 7.61 -0.73 -6.01
C VAL A 43 7.46 0.11 -4.74
N ALA A 44 6.23 0.30 -4.28
CA ALA A 44 5.92 0.81 -2.95
C ALA A 44 5.39 -0.36 -2.10
N ASP A 45 6.13 -0.73 -1.07
CA ASP A 45 5.83 -1.88 -0.22
C ASP A 45 5.57 -1.46 1.22
N VAL A 46 4.43 -1.90 1.76
CA VAL A 46 4.04 -1.73 3.17
C VAL A 46 3.93 -3.07 3.89
N VAL A 47 4.26 -4.17 3.21
CA VAL A 47 4.03 -5.54 3.66
C VAL A 47 5.33 -6.22 4.06
N GLY A 48 6.38 -6.11 3.24
CA GLY A 48 7.67 -6.77 3.47
C GLY A 48 7.59 -8.29 3.44
N GLY A 49 8.50 -8.92 4.19
CA GLY A 49 8.54 -10.38 4.35
C GLY A 49 8.97 -11.13 3.10
N SER A 50 8.44 -12.33 2.92
CA SER A 50 8.86 -13.29 1.86
C SER A 50 8.57 -12.83 0.43
N LEU A 51 7.75 -11.82 0.23
CA LEU A 51 7.44 -11.29 -1.11
C LEU A 51 8.56 -10.39 -1.65
N PHE A 52 9.42 -9.86 -0.79
CA PHE A 52 10.47 -8.91 -1.15
C PHE A 52 11.38 -9.36 -2.31
N PRO A 53 11.92 -10.60 -2.38
CA PRO A 53 12.73 -11.01 -3.51
C PRO A 53 11.98 -10.95 -4.84
N ALA A 54 10.73 -11.40 -4.88
CA ALA A 54 9.90 -11.34 -6.09
C ALA A 54 9.58 -9.90 -6.52
N LEU A 55 9.40 -8.99 -5.56
CA LEU A 55 9.23 -7.56 -5.85
C LEU A 55 10.48 -6.93 -6.47
N LEU A 56 11.68 -7.34 -6.03
CA LEU A 56 12.93 -6.91 -6.65
C LEU A 56 13.09 -7.47 -8.07
N GLU A 57 12.70 -8.73 -8.30
CA GLU A 57 12.71 -9.33 -9.64
C GLU A 57 11.78 -8.59 -10.61
N ALA A 58 10.65 -8.12 -10.11
CA ALA A 58 9.67 -7.37 -10.90
C ALA A 58 10.11 -5.94 -11.28
N LEU A 59 11.14 -5.38 -10.65
CA LEU A 59 11.68 -4.09 -11.05
C LEU A 59 12.44 -4.19 -12.37
N ARG A 60 12.36 -3.17 -13.24
CA ARG A 60 13.29 -3.03 -14.36
C ARG A 60 14.70 -2.65 -13.89
N PRO A 61 15.74 -2.81 -14.73
CA PRO A 61 17.03 -2.20 -14.45
C PRO A 61 16.89 -0.68 -14.21
N GLY A 62 17.58 -0.17 -13.18
CA GLY A 62 17.45 1.21 -12.71
C GLY A 62 16.15 1.49 -11.93
N GLY A 63 15.35 0.48 -11.63
CA GLY A 63 14.11 0.61 -10.88
C GLY A 63 14.32 0.90 -9.39
N ALA A 64 13.25 1.36 -8.73
CA ALA A 64 13.28 1.77 -7.33
C ALA A 64 12.29 0.97 -6.46
N TYR A 65 12.75 0.56 -5.29
CA TYR A 65 11.93 -0.05 -4.25
C TYR A 65 11.89 0.87 -3.03
N ALA A 66 10.71 1.15 -2.52
CA ALA A 66 10.52 1.88 -1.28
C ALA A 66 9.65 1.07 -0.31
N THR A 67 10.07 1.01 0.96
CA THR A 67 9.28 0.37 2.02
C THR A 67 8.95 1.35 3.13
N SER A 68 7.71 1.29 3.62
CA SER A 68 7.25 2.04 4.80
C SER A 68 6.60 1.14 5.85
N GLY A 69 6.68 -0.19 5.69
CA GLY A 69 6.14 -1.16 6.63
C GLY A 69 6.61 -2.58 6.35
N ALA A 70 6.46 -3.45 7.35
CA ALA A 70 6.91 -4.84 7.28
C ALA A 70 5.96 -5.76 8.07
N ILE A 71 4.66 -5.66 7.80
CA ILE A 71 3.61 -6.38 8.55
C ILE A 71 3.70 -7.91 8.37
N ALA A 72 4.26 -8.38 7.25
CA ALA A 72 4.46 -9.81 6.98
C ALA A 72 5.82 -10.34 7.50
N GLY A 73 6.65 -9.49 8.08
CA GLY A 73 7.93 -9.86 8.68
C GLY A 73 8.98 -8.77 8.53
N PRO A 74 9.80 -8.53 9.59
CA PRO A 74 10.78 -7.43 9.61
C PRO A 74 12.07 -7.77 8.86
N LYS A 75 12.25 -9.00 8.42
CA LYS A 75 13.47 -9.47 7.73
C LYS A 75 13.14 -9.98 6.35
N ALA A 76 14.02 -9.70 5.39
CA ALA A 76 13.93 -10.20 4.03
C ALA A 76 15.34 -10.45 3.47
N ASP A 77 15.49 -11.45 2.60
CA ASP A 77 16.75 -11.78 1.97
C ASP A 77 17.00 -10.86 0.76
N LEU A 78 18.16 -10.22 0.75
CA LEU A 78 18.60 -9.37 -0.34
C LEU A 78 19.73 -10.00 -1.13
N ALA A 79 19.48 -10.34 -2.37
CA ALA A 79 20.52 -10.73 -3.31
C ALA A 79 21.31 -9.50 -3.77
N LEU A 80 22.45 -9.21 -3.12
CA LEU A 80 23.28 -8.04 -3.45
C LEU A 80 23.72 -8.03 -4.92
N ARG A 81 23.91 -9.21 -5.52
CA ARG A 81 24.25 -9.33 -6.94
C ARG A 81 23.14 -8.77 -7.84
N ALA A 82 21.88 -9.02 -7.53
CA ALA A 82 20.75 -8.45 -8.27
C ALA A 82 20.70 -6.92 -8.10
N LEU A 83 20.99 -6.43 -6.90
CA LEU A 83 21.00 -5.00 -6.59
C LEU A 83 21.99 -4.23 -7.47
N TYR A 84 23.28 -4.65 -7.48
CA TYR A 84 24.29 -3.87 -8.21
C TYR A 84 24.29 -4.13 -9.72
N LEU A 85 24.04 -5.37 -10.20
CA LEU A 85 24.01 -5.66 -11.64
C LEU A 85 22.83 -4.99 -12.36
N ARG A 86 21.75 -4.74 -11.64
CA ARG A 86 20.55 -4.08 -12.18
C ARG A 86 20.45 -2.61 -11.80
N ASN A 87 21.43 -2.05 -11.08
CA ASN A 87 21.43 -0.67 -10.60
C ASN A 87 20.14 -0.29 -9.86
N LEU A 88 19.63 -1.17 -8.97
CA LEU A 88 18.40 -0.92 -8.23
C LEU A 88 18.61 0.08 -7.09
N THR A 89 17.61 0.87 -6.80
CA THR A 89 17.58 1.76 -5.63
C THR A 89 16.63 1.20 -4.57
N LEU A 90 17.11 1.02 -3.34
CA LEU A 90 16.29 0.62 -2.20
C LEU A 90 16.21 1.77 -1.19
N ARG A 91 14.99 2.08 -0.73
CA ARG A 91 14.74 3.19 0.19
C ARG A 91 13.79 2.81 1.31
N GLY A 92 14.16 3.15 2.55
CA GLY A 92 13.23 3.17 3.68
C GLY A 92 12.49 4.50 3.75
N SER A 93 11.21 4.48 4.15
CA SER A 93 10.35 5.65 4.29
C SER A 93 9.57 5.52 5.62
N GLY A 94 10.21 5.85 6.73
CA GLY A 94 9.62 5.76 8.08
C GLY A 94 9.51 7.10 8.79
N LEU A 95 10.42 8.04 8.49
CA LEU A 95 10.38 9.38 9.05
C LEU A 95 9.61 10.32 8.12
N VAL A 96 8.61 11.00 8.67
CA VAL A 96 7.82 12.01 7.96
C VAL A 96 8.19 13.39 8.52
N PRO A 97 9.03 14.18 7.83
CA PRO A 97 9.31 15.55 8.23
C PRO A 97 8.04 16.39 8.32
N PRO A 98 7.95 17.39 9.23
CA PRO A 98 6.74 18.19 9.41
C PRO A 98 6.24 18.87 8.12
N GLU A 99 7.14 19.27 7.23
CA GLU A 99 6.80 19.86 5.94
C GLU A 99 6.08 18.87 5.01
N ILE A 100 6.41 17.58 5.06
CA ILE A 100 5.69 16.55 4.28
C ILE A 100 4.27 16.38 4.81
N LEU A 101 4.09 16.38 6.14
CA LEU A 101 2.76 16.33 6.74
C LEU A 101 1.91 17.55 6.33
N ARG A 102 2.47 18.77 6.38
CA ARG A 102 1.76 19.97 5.93
C ARG A 102 1.36 19.90 4.46
N ARG A 103 2.23 19.36 3.59
CA ARG A 103 1.93 19.17 2.17
C ARG A 103 0.82 18.13 1.97
N LEU A 104 0.80 17.06 2.77
CA LEU A 104 -0.26 16.05 2.75
C LEU A 104 -1.60 16.67 3.12
N VAL A 105 -1.67 17.39 4.25
CA VAL A 105 -2.89 18.08 4.71
C VAL A 105 -3.39 19.03 3.62
N ARG A 106 -2.53 19.88 3.06
CA ARG A 106 -2.90 20.78 1.96
C ARG A 106 -3.43 20.02 0.74
N SER A 107 -2.86 18.85 0.41
CA SER A 107 -3.37 18.06 -0.72
C SER A 107 -4.77 17.52 -0.48
N VAL A 108 -5.12 17.23 0.77
CA VAL A 108 -6.49 16.84 1.15
C VAL A 108 -7.43 18.05 1.09
N GLU A 109 -7.04 19.20 1.67
CA GLU A 109 -7.83 20.44 1.68
C GLU A 109 -8.12 20.94 0.26
N GLU A 110 -7.16 20.80 -0.67
CA GLU A 110 -7.31 21.16 -2.08
C GLU A 110 -8.03 20.09 -2.92
N GLY A 111 -8.51 19.00 -2.32
CA GLY A 111 -9.22 17.93 -3.01
C GLY A 111 -8.36 17.08 -3.94
N ARG A 112 -7.02 17.24 -3.91
CA ARG A 112 -6.10 16.45 -4.73
C ARG A 112 -5.86 15.04 -4.19
N LEU A 113 -6.18 14.83 -2.92
CA LEU A 113 -6.11 13.54 -2.25
C LEU A 113 -7.38 13.36 -1.40
N SER A 114 -8.11 12.27 -1.64
CA SER A 114 -9.27 11.88 -0.85
C SER A 114 -8.92 10.66 -0.01
N PRO A 115 -8.89 10.76 1.33
CA PRO A 115 -8.70 9.61 2.19
C PRO A 115 -9.85 8.61 2.02
N VAL A 116 -9.51 7.34 1.81
CA VAL A 116 -10.50 6.26 1.74
C VAL A 116 -10.87 5.86 3.15
N VAL A 117 -12.12 6.09 3.57
CA VAL A 117 -12.68 5.68 4.86
C VAL A 117 -13.59 4.49 4.64
N ALA A 118 -13.24 3.35 5.25
CA ALA A 118 -13.97 2.08 5.13
C ALA A 118 -15.03 1.90 6.21
N GLY A 119 -14.93 2.63 7.32
CA GLY A 119 -15.91 2.59 8.40
C GLY A 119 -15.57 3.58 9.50
N VAL A 120 -16.59 3.97 10.25
CA VAL A 120 -16.49 4.99 11.29
C VAL A 120 -17.21 4.52 12.55
N TRP A 121 -16.57 4.65 13.72
CA TRP A 121 -17.13 4.26 15.02
C TRP A 121 -16.95 5.37 16.03
N PRO A 122 -17.90 5.56 16.96
CA PRO A 122 -17.68 6.36 18.14
C PRO A 122 -16.67 5.67 19.07
N LEU A 123 -15.97 6.43 19.90
CA LEU A 123 -14.93 5.91 20.80
C LEU A 123 -15.47 4.82 21.74
N GLU A 124 -16.72 4.92 22.17
CA GLU A 124 -17.39 3.95 23.04
C GLU A 124 -17.50 2.56 22.39
N ARG A 125 -17.47 2.50 21.06
CA ARG A 125 -17.49 1.27 20.26
C ARG A 125 -16.12 0.86 19.71
N LEU A 126 -15.03 1.32 20.34
CA LEU A 126 -13.66 0.96 19.97
C LEU A 126 -13.44 -0.56 19.86
N PRO A 127 -13.95 -1.42 20.75
CA PRO A 127 -13.76 -2.87 20.59
C PRO A 127 -14.32 -3.43 19.27
N GLU A 128 -15.44 -2.89 18.80
CA GLU A 128 -16.03 -3.30 17.50
C GLU A 128 -15.18 -2.84 16.32
N ALA A 129 -14.64 -1.62 16.36
CA ALA A 129 -13.72 -1.12 15.36
C ALA A 129 -12.44 -1.96 15.31
N GLN A 130 -11.92 -2.38 16.45
CA GLN A 130 -10.77 -3.29 16.54
C GLN A 130 -11.08 -4.68 15.97
N ALA A 131 -12.26 -5.24 16.26
CA ALA A 131 -12.68 -6.51 15.67
C ALA A 131 -12.75 -6.42 14.14
N ALA A 132 -13.39 -5.39 13.59
CA ALA A 132 -13.44 -5.14 12.16
C ALA A 132 -12.04 -4.95 11.53
N PHE A 133 -11.12 -4.29 12.24
CA PHE A 133 -9.74 -4.15 11.79
C PHE A 133 -9.01 -5.50 11.70
N LEU A 134 -9.24 -6.40 12.64
CA LEU A 134 -8.61 -7.73 12.68
C LEU A 134 -9.10 -8.65 11.56
N GLU A 135 -10.33 -8.47 11.07
CA GLU A 135 -10.85 -9.23 9.93
C GLU A 135 -10.10 -8.96 8.61
N LYS A 136 -9.39 -7.82 8.49
CA LYS A 136 -8.59 -7.43 7.32
C LYS A 136 -9.35 -7.34 5.99
N ARG A 137 -10.69 -7.27 6.01
CA ARG A 137 -11.53 -7.21 4.81
C ARG A 137 -11.68 -5.82 4.23
N HIS A 138 -11.52 -4.78 5.04
CA HIS A 138 -11.69 -3.39 4.63
C HIS A 138 -10.65 -2.93 3.61
N VAL A 139 -11.04 -1.98 2.76
CA VAL A 139 -10.16 -1.17 1.90
C VAL A 139 -10.28 0.27 2.37
N GLY A 140 -9.18 0.87 2.82
CA GLY A 140 -9.18 2.19 3.42
C GLY A 140 -8.89 2.18 4.92
N LYS A 141 -9.26 3.25 5.60
CA LYS A 141 -9.04 3.46 7.03
C LYS A 141 -10.31 3.19 7.83
N LEU A 142 -10.15 2.61 9.01
CA LEU A 142 -11.19 2.57 10.03
C LEU A 142 -10.95 3.75 10.97
N VAL A 143 -11.95 4.61 11.11
CA VAL A 143 -11.85 5.85 11.87
C VAL A 143 -12.64 5.71 13.16
N VAL A 144 -12.03 6.10 14.27
CA VAL A 144 -12.70 6.23 15.56
C VAL A 144 -12.74 7.70 15.92
N TYR A 145 -13.93 8.22 16.20
CA TYR A 145 -14.12 9.63 16.54
C TYR A 145 -14.48 9.80 18.01
N HIS A 146 -14.02 10.90 18.59
CA HIS A 146 -14.29 11.26 19.98
C HIS A 146 -15.46 12.27 20.09
N LEU A 147 -15.55 13.21 19.13
CA LEU A 147 -16.58 14.24 19.10
C LEU A 147 -17.42 14.08 17.83
N PRO A 148 -18.76 14.09 17.91
CA PRO A 148 -19.64 13.97 16.73
C PRO A 148 -19.36 14.99 15.64
N GLU A 149 -18.96 16.20 16.00
CA GLU A 149 -18.62 17.29 15.08
C GLU A 149 -17.40 16.97 14.21
N ALA A 150 -16.53 16.06 14.64
CA ALA A 150 -15.38 15.62 13.87
C ALA A 150 -15.76 14.79 12.63
N LEU A 151 -17.02 14.37 12.50
CA LEU A 151 -17.51 13.56 11.37
C LEU A 151 -18.07 14.38 10.21
N GLU A 152 -18.36 15.64 10.39
CA GLU A 152 -19.01 16.47 9.35
C GLU A 152 -18.29 16.41 7.99
N PRO A 153 -16.94 16.44 7.92
CA PRO A 153 -16.21 16.33 6.66
C PRO A 153 -16.30 14.96 5.97
N TYR A 154 -16.81 13.93 6.66
CA TYR A 154 -16.78 12.52 6.18
C TYR A 154 -18.17 11.94 5.93
N LYS A 155 -19.21 12.77 5.99
CA LYS A 155 -20.62 12.36 5.74
C LYS A 155 -21.05 12.46 4.28
N GLY A 156 -20.10 12.52 3.33
CA GLY A 156 -20.33 12.58 1.89
C GLY A 156 -20.23 11.25 1.19
#